data_ef5ff57c8ef884a8779834409ee474e7
#
_entry.id   ef5ff57c8ef884a8779834409ee474e7
#
_cell.length_a   1.000
_cell.length_b   1.000
_cell.length_c   1.000
_cell.angle_alpha   90.00
_cell.angle_beta   90.00
_cell.angle_gamma   90.00
#
_symmetry.space_group_name_H-M   'P 1'
#
loop_
_entity.id
_entity.type
_entity.pdbx_description
1 polymer ?
#
loop_
_entity_poly.entity_id
_entity_poly.type
_entity_poly.pdbx_seq_one_letter_code
_entity_poly.pdbx_strand_id
1 'polypeptide(L)'
;HPSMANNELSGPLVLLALSKILKPSKYTVRIILIPETIGAISYINKNIKHLKNNLIAGFNLSCVGDNGPFTLISSIEENTYADKIAVRVMQKREKFKKLSFLYRASNERQFGCQNLNLPFVTICRTRFGDYKEYHTSDDNLSVISGNSLFDSMKCVLEIVNEIQKNNIYIKKTICEPFLTRHNLAETAKNIDIRLIVPKE
;
A
#
# COMPACT_ATOMS: atom_id res chain seq x y z
N HIS A 1 -23.77 -1.92 -8.48
CA HIS A 1 -23.93 -1.14 -9.71
C HIS A 1 -23.50 -1.93 -10.94
N PRO A 2 -24.21 -1.84 -12.06
CA PRO A 2 -23.75 -2.42 -13.30
C PRO A 2 -22.54 -1.65 -13.88
N SER A 3 -21.68 -2.35 -14.60
CA SER A 3 -20.58 -1.79 -15.40
C SER A 3 -19.45 -1.06 -14.66
N MET A 4 -19.27 -1.20 -13.38
CA MET A 4 -18.20 -0.52 -12.63
C MET A 4 -16.81 -1.13 -12.89
N ALA A 5 -16.28 -0.92 -14.09
CA ALA A 5 -15.07 -1.57 -14.55
C ALA A 5 -13.82 -1.05 -13.78
N ASN A 6 -13.70 0.25 -13.63
CA ASN A 6 -12.56 0.83 -12.91
C ASN A 6 -12.76 0.79 -11.39
N ASN A 7 -13.95 1.19 -10.91
CA ASN A 7 -14.22 1.26 -9.48
C ASN A 7 -14.19 -0.12 -8.81
N GLU A 8 -14.95 -1.08 -9.33
CA GLU A 8 -15.19 -2.36 -8.65
C GLU A 8 -14.30 -3.51 -9.15
N LEU A 9 -14.05 -3.60 -10.45
CA LEU A 9 -13.42 -4.77 -11.05
C LEU A 9 -11.91 -4.65 -11.23
N SER A 10 -11.37 -3.44 -11.37
CA SER A 10 -9.94 -3.24 -11.62
C SER A 10 -9.07 -3.77 -10.47
N GLY A 11 -9.43 -3.49 -9.22
CA GLY A 11 -8.73 -3.97 -8.03
C GLY A 11 -8.71 -5.50 -7.92
N PRO A 12 -9.87 -6.18 -7.94
CA PRO A 12 -9.94 -7.64 -7.95
C PRO A 12 -9.14 -8.29 -9.08
N LEU A 13 -9.19 -7.73 -10.30
CA LEU A 13 -8.45 -8.26 -11.44
C LEU A 13 -6.93 -8.20 -11.21
N VAL A 14 -6.43 -7.05 -10.71
CA VAL A 14 -5.02 -6.90 -10.33
C VAL A 14 -4.63 -7.91 -9.25
N LEU A 15 -5.46 -8.11 -8.23
CA LEU A 15 -5.18 -9.07 -7.15
C LEU A 15 -5.20 -10.52 -7.64
N LEU A 16 -6.09 -10.88 -8.56
CA LEU A 16 -6.13 -12.21 -9.17
C LEU A 16 -4.88 -12.47 -10.03
N ALA A 17 -4.43 -11.47 -10.80
CA ALA A 17 -3.17 -11.58 -11.55
C ALA A 17 -1.96 -11.74 -10.62
N LEU A 18 -1.91 -10.94 -9.54
CA LEU A 18 -0.87 -11.02 -8.52
C LEU A 18 -0.83 -12.39 -7.85
N SER A 19 -1.98 -12.98 -7.52
CA SER A 19 -2.05 -14.28 -6.83
C SER A 19 -1.34 -15.40 -7.58
N LYS A 20 -1.23 -15.29 -8.92
CA LYS A 20 -0.55 -16.28 -9.77
C LYS A 20 0.97 -16.14 -9.77
N ILE A 21 1.49 -14.97 -9.46
CA ILE A 21 2.93 -14.66 -9.58
C ILE A 21 3.61 -14.38 -8.24
N LEU A 22 2.84 -14.07 -7.19
CA LEU A 22 3.38 -13.83 -5.85
C LEU A 22 4.02 -15.10 -5.27
N LYS A 23 5.25 -14.94 -4.77
CA LYS A 23 5.99 -15.98 -4.04
C LYS A 23 6.39 -15.43 -2.67
N PRO A 24 5.45 -15.40 -1.69
CA PRO A 24 5.75 -14.93 -0.35
C PRO A 24 6.84 -15.80 0.29
N SER A 25 7.80 -15.18 0.97
CA SER A 25 8.91 -15.87 1.60
C SER A 25 9.00 -15.60 3.10
N LYS A 26 9.02 -14.33 3.50
CA LYS A 26 9.19 -13.90 4.88
C LYS A 26 7.86 -13.61 5.59
N TYR A 27 6.93 -12.98 4.90
CA TYR A 27 5.64 -12.58 5.42
C TYR A 27 4.51 -13.22 4.61
N THR A 28 3.47 -13.66 5.29
CA THR A 28 2.25 -14.15 4.65
C THR A 28 1.54 -12.99 3.95
N VAL A 29 1.18 -13.19 2.69
CA VAL A 29 0.32 -12.29 1.94
C VAL A 29 -1.10 -12.84 1.92
N ARG A 30 -2.05 -12.05 2.41
CA ARG A 30 -3.47 -12.42 2.39
C ARG A 30 -4.20 -11.53 1.41
N ILE A 31 -4.78 -12.11 0.37
CA ILE A 31 -5.66 -11.44 -0.58
C ILE A 31 -7.10 -11.62 -0.07
N ILE A 32 -7.84 -10.52 -0.01
CA ILE A 32 -9.20 -10.50 0.51
C ILE A 32 -10.09 -9.82 -0.52
N LEU A 33 -11.11 -10.55 -0.99
CA LEU A 33 -12.16 -10.04 -1.86
C LEU A 33 -13.46 -10.04 -1.05
N ILE A 34 -13.93 -8.86 -0.71
CA ILE A 34 -15.09 -8.65 0.17
C ILE A 34 -15.95 -7.50 -0.35
N PRO A 35 -17.27 -7.51 -0.11
CA PRO A 35 -18.11 -6.36 -0.35
C PRO A 35 -17.61 -5.14 0.43
N GLU A 36 -17.65 -3.96 -0.21
CA GLU A 36 -17.22 -2.74 0.44
C GLU A 36 -18.02 -2.46 1.72
N THR A 37 -17.40 -1.80 2.69
CA THR A 37 -17.96 -1.41 3.99
C THR A 37 -18.45 -2.60 4.82
N ILE A 38 -19.51 -3.25 4.44
CA ILE A 38 -20.16 -4.36 5.18
C ILE A 38 -19.24 -5.57 5.29
N GLY A 39 -18.56 -5.94 4.20
CA GLY A 39 -17.60 -7.03 4.19
C GLY A 39 -16.36 -6.70 5.04
N ALA A 40 -15.85 -5.45 4.95
CA ALA A 40 -14.73 -5.00 5.76
C ALA A 40 -15.06 -5.04 7.25
N ILE A 41 -16.22 -4.55 7.68
CA ILE A 41 -16.69 -4.57 9.06
C ILE A 41 -16.81 -6.01 9.57
N SER A 42 -17.44 -6.89 8.80
CA SER A 42 -17.60 -8.32 9.16
C SER A 42 -16.25 -9.02 9.27
N TYR A 43 -15.34 -8.79 8.31
CA TYR A 43 -14.01 -9.36 8.32
C TYR A 43 -13.17 -8.87 9.51
N ILE A 44 -13.19 -7.58 9.80
CA ILE A 44 -12.48 -6.99 10.94
C ILE A 44 -13.00 -7.57 12.24
N ASN A 45 -14.31 -7.59 12.45
CA ASN A 45 -14.91 -8.12 13.66
C ASN A 45 -14.48 -9.58 13.93
N LYS A 46 -14.47 -10.40 12.90
CA LYS A 46 -14.06 -11.83 13.02
C LYS A 46 -12.56 -11.99 13.26
N ASN A 47 -11.73 -11.07 12.77
CA ASN A 47 -10.28 -11.23 12.75
C ASN A 47 -9.51 -10.18 13.59
N ILE A 48 -10.19 -9.39 14.41
CA ILE A 48 -9.61 -8.19 15.07
C ILE A 48 -8.34 -8.49 15.88
N LYS A 49 -8.32 -9.57 16.66
CA LYS A 49 -7.14 -9.97 17.45
C LYS A 49 -5.96 -10.32 16.56
N HIS A 50 -6.22 -11.07 15.48
CA HIS A 50 -5.19 -11.45 14.52
C HIS A 50 -4.63 -10.22 13.77
N LEU A 51 -5.51 -9.32 13.32
CA LEU A 51 -5.12 -8.10 12.62
C LEU A 51 -4.25 -7.19 13.51
N LYS A 52 -4.67 -6.93 14.74
CA LYS A 52 -3.91 -6.09 15.67
C LYS A 52 -2.52 -6.65 16.00
N ASN A 53 -2.38 -7.96 16.06
CA ASN A 53 -1.12 -8.60 16.46
C ASN A 53 -0.18 -8.89 15.28
N ASN A 54 -0.70 -9.01 14.05
CA ASN A 54 0.09 -9.57 12.95
C ASN A 54 0.08 -8.73 11.67
N LEU A 55 -0.83 -7.75 11.53
CA LEU A 55 -0.86 -6.93 10.33
C LEU A 55 0.26 -5.90 10.36
N ILE A 56 1.23 -6.05 9.47
CA ILE A 56 2.33 -5.07 9.32
C ILE A 56 2.04 -4.00 8.29
N ALA A 57 1.25 -4.31 7.26
CA ALA A 57 0.80 -3.38 6.24
C ALA A 57 -0.44 -3.92 5.53
N GLY A 58 -1.41 -3.06 5.25
CA GLY A 58 -2.61 -3.36 4.48
C GLY A 58 -2.80 -2.37 3.34
N PHE A 59 -3.33 -2.87 2.22
CA PHE A 59 -3.53 -2.10 1.00
C PHE A 59 -4.91 -2.36 0.43
N ASN A 60 -5.70 -1.33 0.28
CA ASN A 60 -6.93 -1.36 -0.49
C ASN A 60 -6.61 -0.99 -1.95
N LEU A 61 -7.14 -1.72 -2.90
CA LEU A 61 -7.01 -1.42 -4.33
C LEU A 61 -8.38 -1.09 -4.89
N SER A 62 -8.54 0.13 -5.38
CA SER A 62 -9.76 0.60 -6.04
C SER A 62 -9.37 1.58 -7.14
N CYS A 63 -10.10 1.64 -8.24
CA CYS A 63 -9.84 2.57 -9.35
C CYS A 63 -8.38 2.49 -9.85
N VAL A 64 -7.89 1.28 -10.14
CA VAL A 64 -6.49 1.04 -10.53
C VAL A 64 -6.31 0.73 -12.03
N GLY A 65 -7.37 0.87 -12.83
CA GLY A 65 -7.38 0.48 -14.24
C GLY A 65 -7.29 1.63 -15.25
N ASP A 66 -7.52 2.87 -14.82
CA ASP A 66 -7.47 4.05 -15.70
C ASP A 66 -6.04 4.56 -15.97
N ASN A 67 -5.90 5.53 -16.88
CA ASN A 67 -4.61 6.10 -17.27
C ASN A 67 -4.16 7.28 -16.39
N GLY A 68 -4.85 7.55 -15.28
CA GLY A 68 -4.49 8.62 -14.36
C GLY A 68 -3.21 8.37 -13.58
N PRO A 69 -2.74 9.36 -12.83
CA PRO A 69 -1.57 9.21 -11.98
C PRO A 69 -1.84 8.27 -10.82
N PHE A 70 -0.80 7.62 -10.31
CA PHE A 70 -0.94 6.90 -9.05
C PHE A 70 -1.24 7.84 -7.89
N THR A 71 -2.22 7.48 -7.09
CA THR A 71 -2.64 8.21 -5.91
C THR A 71 -2.62 7.27 -4.70
N LEU A 72 -1.98 7.70 -3.63
CA LEU A 72 -1.98 7.05 -2.33
C LEU A 72 -2.88 7.85 -1.39
N ILE A 73 -3.89 7.21 -0.81
CA ILE A 73 -4.61 7.75 0.35
C ILE A 73 -3.98 7.12 1.58
N SER A 74 -3.41 7.97 2.42
CA SER A 74 -2.63 7.58 3.58
C SER A 74 -3.48 6.88 4.65
N SER A 75 -2.82 6.12 5.53
CA SER A 75 -3.42 5.67 6.79
C SER A 75 -3.78 6.86 7.69
N ILE A 76 -4.53 6.61 8.77
CA ILE A 76 -4.92 7.68 9.71
C ILE A 76 -3.70 8.39 10.35
N GLU A 77 -2.60 7.67 10.58
CA GLU A 77 -1.36 8.25 11.12
C GLU A 77 -0.46 8.88 10.05
N GLU A 78 -0.76 8.67 8.78
CA GLU A 78 -0.02 9.17 7.60
C GLU A 78 1.48 8.84 7.57
N ASN A 79 1.95 8.02 8.50
CA ASN A 79 3.36 7.67 8.69
C ASN A 79 3.58 6.20 9.10
N THR A 80 2.58 5.34 8.91
CA THR A 80 2.72 3.90 9.18
C THR A 80 3.71 3.23 8.22
N TYR A 81 4.05 1.97 8.51
CA TYR A 81 4.90 1.19 7.60
C TYR A 81 4.27 1.03 6.21
N ALA A 82 2.93 0.89 6.14
CA ALA A 82 2.22 0.85 4.87
C ALA A 82 2.39 2.15 4.06
N ASP A 83 2.29 3.32 4.71
CA ASP A 83 2.53 4.61 4.06
C ASP A 83 3.96 4.71 3.53
N LYS A 84 4.95 4.41 4.37
CA LYS A 84 6.38 4.53 4.01
C LYS A 84 6.75 3.67 2.82
N ILE A 85 6.30 2.41 2.80
CA ILE A 85 6.65 1.49 1.73
C ILE A 85 5.92 1.85 0.43
N ALA A 86 4.64 2.22 0.50
CA ALA A 86 3.89 2.66 -0.66
C ALA A 86 4.50 3.91 -1.29
N VAL A 87 4.81 4.94 -0.48
CA VAL A 87 5.49 6.15 -0.96
C VAL A 87 6.81 5.83 -1.62
N ARG A 88 7.68 5.01 -0.97
CA ARG A 88 8.98 4.62 -1.52
C ARG A 88 8.89 4.03 -2.93
N VAL A 89 7.86 3.23 -3.18
CA VAL A 89 7.67 2.58 -4.48
C VAL A 89 6.97 3.51 -5.47
N MET A 90 5.89 4.17 -5.03
CA MET A 90 5.03 4.94 -5.92
C MET A 90 5.65 6.27 -6.36
N GLN A 91 6.49 6.90 -5.53
CA GLN A 91 7.18 8.16 -5.90
C GLN A 91 8.16 8.02 -7.08
N LYS A 92 8.54 6.78 -7.43
CA LYS A 92 9.37 6.52 -8.62
C LYS A 92 8.58 6.63 -9.92
N ARG A 93 7.27 6.77 -9.84
CA ARG A 93 6.36 6.87 -10.98
C ARG A 93 6.08 8.34 -11.29
N GLU A 94 5.92 8.62 -12.57
CA GLU A 94 5.54 9.95 -13.02
C GLU A 94 4.18 10.36 -12.42
N LYS A 95 4.07 11.60 -11.95
CA LYS A 95 2.82 12.20 -11.46
C LYS A 95 2.19 11.50 -10.24
N PHE A 96 2.99 10.93 -9.36
CA PHE A 96 2.50 10.39 -8.09
C PHE A 96 1.86 11.47 -7.20
N LYS A 97 0.73 11.15 -6.58
CA LYS A 97 0.03 12.00 -5.61
C LYS A 97 -0.10 11.28 -4.28
N LYS A 98 0.16 11.98 -3.17
CA LYS A 98 -0.15 11.52 -1.82
C LYS A 98 -1.26 12.39 -1.24
N LEU A 99 -2.32 11.78 -0.74
CA LEU A 99 -3.45 12.43 -0.09
C LEU A 99 -3.54 12.02 1.38
N SER A 100 -4.02 12.93 2.20
CA SER A 100 -4.33 12.67 3.61
C SER A 100 -5.44 11.62 3.77
N PHE A 101 -5.47 10.96 4.92
CA PHE A 101 -6.57 10.08 5.32
C PHE A 101 -7.95 10.78 5.28
N LEU A 102 -8.00 12.09 5.32
CA LEU A 102 -9.25 12.84 5.20
C LEU A 102 -9.97 12.61 3.86
N TYR A 103 -9.24 12.22 2.83
CA TYR A 103 -9.78 11.88 1.50
C TYR A 103 -10.25 10.43 1.36
N ARG A 104 -10.29 9.67 2.46
CA ARG A 104 -10.79 8.30 2.50
C ARG A 104 -12.25 8.22 2.09
N ALA A 105 -12.64 7.16 1.39
CA ALA A 105 -14.04 6.88 1.09
C ALA A 105 -14.34 5.38 0.86
N SER A 106 -13.31 4.52 0.80
CA SER A 106 -13.44 3.08 0.62
C SER A 106 -13.12 2.31 1.92
N ASN A 107 -12.69 1.05 1.82
CA ASN A 107 -12.47 0.16 2.95
C ASN A 107 -11.39 0.63 3.94
N GLU A 108 -10.45 1.48 3.52
CA GLU A 108 -9.41 2.03 4.41
C GLU A 108 -10.03 2.76 5.60
N ARG A 109 -11.20 3.37 5.45
CA ARG A 109 -11.91 4.04 6.55
C ARG A 109 -12.35 3.09 7.66
N GLN A 110 -12.58 1.81 7.33
CA GLN A 110 -12.94 0.79 8.32
C GLN A 110 -11.70 0.25 9.03
N PHE A 111 -10.65 -0.10 8.29
CA PHE A 111 -9.41 -0.60 8.85
C PHE A 111 -8.63 0.49 9.61
N GLY A 112 -8.67 1.73 9.13
CA GLY A 112 -8.01 2.89 9.73
C GLY A 112 -8.86 3.66 10.73
N CYS A 113 -10.01 3.16 11.17
CA CYS A 113 -10.82 3.88 12.16
C CYS A 113 -10.06 4.03 13.49
N GLN A 114 -10.35 5.12 14.23
CA GLN A 114 -9.61 5.56 15.40
C GLN A 114 -9.37 4.47 16.47
N ASN A 115 -10.31 3.55 16.65
CA ASN A 115 -10.18 2.47 17.64
C ASN A 115 -9.38 1.26 17.16
N LEU A 116 -9.17 1.14 15.85
CA LEU A 116 -8.40 0.06 15.24
C LEU A 116 -6.99 0.50 14.89
N ASN A 117 -6.88 1.65 14.27
CA ASN A 117 -5.62 2.28 13.87
C ASN A 117 -4.66 1.30 13.18
N LEU A 118 -5.17 0.51 12.24
CA LEU A 118 -4.36 -0.44 11.51
C LEU A 118 -3.55 0.28 10.42
N PRO A 119 -2.33 -0.19 10.10
CA PRO A 119 -1.50 0.37 9.05
C PRO A 119 -2.06 0.05 7.66
N PHE A 120 -3.11 0.76 7.26
CA PHE A 120 -3.89 0.46 6.08
C PHE A 120 -4.06 1.70 5.19
N VAL A 121 -3.70 1.57 3.93
CA VAL A 121 -3.71 2.65 2.93
C VAL A 121 -4.50 2.25 1.69
N THR A 122 -4.93 3.22 0.88
CA THR A 122 -5.54 2.95 -0.43
C THR A 122 -4.59 3.35 -1.55
N ILE A 123 -4.45 2.46 -2.51
CA ILE A 123 -3.77 2.68 -3.78
C ILE A 123 -4.84 2.77 -4.87
N CYS A 124 -4.85 3.87 -5.58
CA CYS A 124 -5.66 4.06 -6.78
C CYS A 124 -4.83 4.79 -7.86
N ARG A 125 -5.37 4.89 -9.06
CA ARG A 125 -4.90 5.82 -10.08
C ARG A 125 -5.69 7.11 -9.97
N THR A 126 -6.66 7.37 -10.81
CA THR A 126 -7.57 8.48 -10.52
C THR A 126 -8.40 8.15 -9.29
N ARG A 127 -8.37 9.02 -8.30
CA ARG A 127 -9.12 8.80 -7.06
C ARG A 127 -10.62 8.66 -7.37
N PHE A 128 -11.30 7.81 -6.63
CA PHE A 128 -12.75 7.69 -6.69
C PHE A 128 -13.40 9.06 -6.48
N GLY A 129 -14.38 9.39 -7.34
CA GLY A 129 -15.03 10.69 -7.38
C GLY A 129 -14.30 11.79 -8.17
N ASP A 130 -13.06 11.55 -8.63
CA ASP A 130 -12.28 12.52 -9.41
C ASP A 130 -12.38 12.28 -10.92
N TYR A 131 -13.11 11.26 -11.38
CA TYR A 131 -13.43 11.03 -12.80
C TYR A 131 -14.93 10.97 -13.01
N LYS A 132 -15.38 11.48 -14.15
CA LYS A 132 -16.81 11.74 -14.45
C LYS A 132 -17.66 10.47 -14.54
N GLU A 133 -17.05 9.35 -14.91
CA GLU A 133 -17.72 8.06 -15.06
C GLU A 133 -17.96 7.36 -13.72
N TYR A 134 -17.35 7.86 -12.62
CA TYR A 134 -17.47 7.27 -11.30
C TYR A 134 -18.94 7.15 -10.85
N HIS A 135 -19.31 5.94 -10.41
CA HIS A 135 -20.66 5.59 -9.96
C HIS A 135 -21.77 5.78 -11.04
N THR A 136 -21.39 5.68 -12.29
CA THR A 136 -22.32 5.70 -13.42
C THR A 136 -22.16 4.43 -14.28
N SER A 137 -23.10 4.19 -15.18
CA SER A 137 -23.01 3.11 -16.19
C SER A 137 -21.86 3.32 -17.20
N ASP A 138 -21.31 4.52 -17.27
CA ASP A 138 -20.19 4.86 -18.15
C ASP A 138 -18.85 4.40 -17.61
N ASP A 139 -18.76 3.97 -16.35
CA ASP A 139 -17.58 3.24 -15.83
C ASP A 139 -17.53 1.82 -16.39
N ASN A 140 -17.26 1.74 -17.67
CA ASN A 140 -17.20 0.53 -18.48
C ASN A 140 -15.76 0.25 -18.97
N LEU A 141 -15.58 -0.70 -19.87
CA LEU A 141 -14.27 -1.09 -20.37
C LEU A 141 -13.51 0.02 -21.12
N SER A 142 -14.17 1.11 -21.55
CA SER A 142 -13.48 2.25 -22.17
C SER A 142 -12.70 3.10 -21.19
N VAL A 143 -13.02 3.01 -19.90
CA VAL A 143 -12.33 3.75 -18.83
C VAL A 143 -11.01 3.09 -18.42
N ILE A 144 -10.89 1.79 -18.61
CA ILE A 144 -9.71 1.01 -18.21
C ILE A 144 -8.82 0.65 -19.38
N SER A 145 -7.54 0.40 -19.13
CA SER A 145 -6.62 -0.13 -20.13
C SER A 145 -5.78 -1.28 -19.59
N GLY A 146 -5.44 -2.23 -20.47
CA GLY A 146 -4.57 -3.35 -20.11
C GLY A 146 -3.20 -2.90 -19.62
N ASN A 147 -2.64 -1.82 -20.20
CA ASN A 147 -1.36 -1.25 -19.79
C ASN A 147 -1.43 -0.67 -18.37
N SER A 148 -2.51 0.03 -18.03
CA SER A 148 -2.70 0.59 -16.70
C SER A 148 -2.91 -0.48 -15.64
N LEU A 149 -3.71 -1.50 -15.93
CA LEU A 149 -3.88 -2.66 -15.05
C LEU A 149 -2.56 -3.39 -14.81
N PHE A 150 -1.77 -3.60 -15.87
CA PHE A 150 -0.45 -4.24 -15.76
C PHE A 150 0.54 -3.39 -14.94
N ASP A 151 0.57 -2.08 -15.16
CA ASP A 151 1.43 -1.18 -14.39
C ASP A 151 0.99 -1.11 -12.91
N SER A 152 -0.31 -1.13 -12.64
CA SER A 152 -0.84 -1.21 -11.27
C SER A 152 -0.46 -2.53 -10.60
N MET A 153 -0.55 -3.65 -11.32
CA MET A 153 -0.08 -4.95 -10.83
C MET A 153 1.41 -4.92 -10.51
N LYS A 154 2.25 -4.36 -11.39
CA LYS A 154 3.70 -4.20 -11.15
C LYS A 154 3.98 -3.34 -9.92
N CYS A 155 3.25 -2.25 -9.76
CA CYS A 155 3.38 -1.38 -8.60
C CYS A 155 3.14 -2.14 -7.28
N VAL A 156 2.03 -2.87 -7.21
CA VAL A 156 1.70 -3.65 -6.00
C VAL A 156 2.69 -4.80 -5.78
N LEU A 157 3.14 -5.47 -6.86
CA LEU A 157 4.19 -6.49 -6.77
C LEU A 157 5.50 -5.93 -6.21
N GLU A 158 5.92 -4.75 -6.64
CA GLU A 158 7.10 -4.07 -6.11
C GLU A 158 6.94 -3.76 -4.61
N ILE A 159 5.77 -3.25 -4.19
CA ILE A 159 5.47 -3.01 -2.77
C ILE A 159 5.60 -4.30 -1.96
N VAL A 160 4.98 -5.39 -2.41
CA VAL A 160 5.07 -6.69 -1.72
C VAL A 160 6.50 -7.18 -1.67
N ASN A 161 7.27 -7.09 -2.77
CA ASN A 161 8.66 -7.51 -2.81
C ASN A 161 9.55 -6.67 -1.87
N GLU A 162 9.32 -5.37 -1.76
CA GLU A 162 10.04 -4.52 -0.80
C GLU A 162 9.72 -4.94 0.64
N ILE A 163 8.46 -5.26 0.95
CA ILE A 163 8.07 -5.78 2.27
C ILE A 163 8.77 -7.11 2.54
N GLN A 164 8.80 -8.03 1.59
CA GLN A 164 9.44 -9.35 1.76
C GLN A 164 10.95 -9.25 1.98
N LYS A 165 11.61 -8.24 1.42
CA LYS A 165 13.06 -7.99 1.58
C LYS A 165 13.39 -7.25 2.86
N ASN A 166 12.43 -6.60 3.50
CA ASN A 166 12.71 -5.75 4.64
C ASN A 166 13.24 -6.54 5.84
N ASN A 167 14.40 -6.14 6.34
CA ASN A 167 14.98 -6.66 7.56
C ASN A 167 14.79 -5.62 8.67
N ILE A 168 14.27 -6.06 9.82
CA ILE A 168 14.26 -5.26 11.04
C ILE A 168 15.61 -5.50 11.70
N TYR A 169 16.45 -4.47 11.71
CA TYR A 169 17.73 -4.51 12.41
C TYR A 169 17.52 -4.03 13.85
N ILE A 170 17.88 -4.87 14.80
CA ILE A 170 17.82 -4.50 16.22
C ILE A 170 19.24 -4.10 16.64
N LYS A 171 19.37 -2.89 17.16
CA LYS A 171 20.62 -2.39 17.73
C LYS A 171 21.02 -3.25 18.94
N LYS A 172 22.18 -3.90 18.88
CA LYS A 172 22.68 -4.76 19.97
C LYS A 172 23.47 -3.98 21.03
N THR A 173 23.89 -2.76 20.71
CA THR A 173 24.72 -1.93 21.60
C THR A 173 23.93 -0.69 22.04
N ILE A 174 24.08 -0.30 23.28
CA ILE A 174 23.47 0.95 23.82
C ILE A 174 24.13 2.17 23.18
N CYS A 175 25.46 2.13 23.01
CA CYS A 175 26.24 3.18 22.38
C CYS A 175 26.55 2.89 20.92
N GLU A 176 27.11 3.85 20.23
CA GLU A 176 27.58 3.67 18.86
C GLU A 176 28.66 2.56 18.83
N PRO A 177 28.54 1.56 17.94
CA PRO A 177 29.55 0.53 17.81
C PRO A 177 30.84 1.11 17.20
N PHE A 178 31.99 0.50 17.53
CA PHE A 178 33.27 0.88 16.93
C PHE A 178 33.33 0.44 15.45
N LEU A 179 32.77 1.27 14.56
CA LEU A 179 32.54 0.98 13.16
C LEU A 179 33.83 0.65 12.39
N THR A 180 34.95 1.28 12.74
CA THR A 180 36.26 1.04 12.13
C THR A 180 36.68 -0.44 12.24
N ARG A 181 36.40 -1.09 13.36
CA ARG A 181 36.70 -2.52 13.56
C ARG A 181 35.99 -3.43 12.57
N HIS A 182 34.86 -2.96 12.02
CA HIS A 182 34.04 -3.71 11.08
C HIS A 182 34.18 -3.21 9.63
N ASN A 183 35.17 -2.35 9.37
CA ASN A 183 35.37 -1.69 8.06
C ASN A 183 34.11 -0.95 7.57
N LEU A 184 33.30 -0.45 8.50
CA LEU A 184 32.06 0.31 8.22
C LEU A 184 32.21 1.81 8.48
N ALA A 185 33.36 2.26 9.02
CA ALA A 185 33.65 3.67 9.15
C ALA A 185 34.26 4.17 7.83
N GLU A 186 33.49 4.88 7.05
CA GLU A 186 34.06 5.76 6.03
C GLU A 186 34.53 7.05 6.71
N THR A 187 35.68 7.52 6.26
CA THR A 187 36.23 8.79 6.76
C THR A 187 35.22 9.91 6.56
N ALA A 188 35.03 10.73 7.59
CA ALA A 188 33.98 11.72 7.83
C ALA A 188 33.65 12.74 6.69
N LYS A 189 34.13 12.56 5.48
CA LYS A 189 33.93 13.50 4.39
C LYS A 189 32.68 13.25 3.51
N ASN A 190 32.06 12.09 3.54
CA ASN A 190 31.02 11.75 2.54
C ASN A 190 29.84 10.89 3.01
N ILE A 191 29.54 10.77 4.30
CA ILE A 191 28.38 9.99 4.73
C ILE A 191 27.33 10.89 5.41
N ASP A 192 26.13 10.86 4.84
CA ASP A 192 24.94 11.27 5.58
C ASP A 192 24.56 10.14 6.56
N ILE A 193 25.08 10.20 7.79
CA ILE A 193 24.84 9.24 8.86
C ILE A 193 23.35 9.00 9.12
N ARG A 194 22.48 9.91 8.69
CA ARG A 194 21.02 9.80 8.77
C ARG A 194 20.42 8.65 7.97
N LEU A 195 21.19 8.06 7.02
CA LEU A 195 20.75 6.92 6.21
C LEU A 195 21.00 5.56 6.88
N ILE A 196 21.82 5.50 7.94
CA ILE A 196 22.25 4.25 8.60
C ILE A 196 21.43 3.94 9.84
N VAL A 197 20.80 4.93 10.45
CA VAL A 197 19.96 4.75 11.63
C VAL A 197 18.49 4.75 11.24
N PRO A 198 17.75 3.65 11.42
CA PRO A 198 16.29 3.70 11.30
C PRO A 198 15.78 4.73 12.30
N LYS A 199 15.07 5.75 11.84
CA LYS A 199 14.31 6.61 12.76
C LYS A 199 13.25 5.75 13.43
N GLU A 200 13.21 5.81 14.74
CA GLU A 200 12.15 5.26 15.59
C GLU A 200 10.77 5.69 15.15
#